data_9f06cff912125084825b8a4a808503bb
#
_entry.id   9f06cff912125084825b8a4a808503bb
#
_cell.length_a   1.000
_cell.length_b   1.000
_cell.length_c   1.000
_cell.angle_alpha   90.00
_cell.angle_beta   90.00
_cell.angle_gamma   90.00
#
_symmetry.space_group_name_H-M   'P 1'
#
loop_
_entity.id
_entity.type
_entity.pdbx_description
1 polymer ?
#
loop_
_entity_poly.entity_id
_entity_poly.type
_entity_poly.pdbx_seq_one_letter_code
_entity_poly.pdbx_strand_id
1 'polypeptide(L)'
;MDITVNRLKQLIQSSHVNFLYGSGLSKPYLETLGNIETLLTDVSKSNLNTDEKTVVIASLFAKYYSTVMEPCLDGNIKLRKNEFDYTLSEYTRFLETINYIISKREVNLLNKQINLFTTNIDDLMEKAAEKSKVEFNNGFKGYIKPIFCEDRFSNIVSKTSALYHNNSAIPVFNLFKIHGSINWGKDNESSDIVYNNNLDLIRNLSILLHELPQDAIIDIDKDSTVETLKIKAEDILLIYNSSIYDAFIQEYSKLVMINPTKEKFRTTVLDYHFYELMRMYSNALECASTILIVAGFSFADEHIANITKRAANANPTLQIIVFAYNKEEKGRVQNNLQLKGIFNNNIAIISPEDYKRAIKLEDPNSTEFEALEKFDLESLNNYVFSKLTTSI
;
A
#
# COMPACT_ATOMS: atom_id res chain seq x y z
N MET A 1 1.23 19.23 -16.80
CA MET A 1 2.20 19.75 -15.79
C MET A 1 3.45 18.93 -15.94
N ASP A 2 4.56 19.57 -16.32
CA ASP A 2 5.85 18.90 -16.43
C ASP A 2 6.48 18.87 -15.03
N ILE A 3 6.79 17.67 -14.54
CA ILE A 3 7.40 17.46 -13.25
C ILE A 3 8.87 17.14 -13.46
N THR A 4 9.71 18.05 -13.02
CA THR A 4 11.17 17.94 -13.02
C THR A 4 11.67 17.74 -11.60
N VAL A 5 12.96 17.40 -11.46
CA VAL A 5 13.60 17.26 -10.15
C VAL A 5 13.48 18.55 -9.34
N ASN A 6 13.76 19.71 -9.98
CA ASN A 6 13.68 21.01 -9.32
C ASN A 6 12.26 21.35 -8.87
N ARG A 7 11.27 21.07 -9.71
CA ARG A 7 9.87 21.31 -9.36
C ARG A 7 9.42 20.43 -8.19
N LEU A 8 9.77 19.14 -8.22
CA LEU A 8 9.44 18.21 -7.15
C LEU A 8 10.09 18.62 -5.83
N LYS A 9 11.36 19.05 -5.86
CA LYS A 9 12.07 19.57 -4.71
C LYS A 9 11.36 20.77 -4.08
N GLN A 10 10.99 21.77 -4.90
CA GLN A 10 10.23 22.94 -4.43
C GLN A 10 8.92 22.54 -3.77
N LEU A 11 8.16 21.62 -4.38
CA LEU A 11 6.89 21.13 -3.83
C LEU A 11 7.07 20.44 -2.49
N ILE A 12 8.05 19.54 -2.37
CA ILE A 12 8.33 18.84 -1.09
C ILE A 12 8.77 19.83 0.00
N GLN A 13 9.54 20.86 -0.33
CA GLN A 13 9.98 21.86 0.66
C GLN A 13 8.84 22.76 1.16
N SER A 14 7.83 23.02 0.33
CA SER A 14 6.76 23.98 0.62
C SER A 14 5.39 23.36 0.92
N SER A 15 5.30 22.02 1.06
CA SER A 15 4.01 21.34 1.22
C SER A 15 4.01 20.35 2.38
N HIS A 16 2.80 20.02 2.87
CA HIS A 16 2.57 18.81 3.66
C HIS A 16 2.78 17.59 2.77
N VAL A 17 3.66 16.67 3.18
CA VAL A 17 4.10 15.54 2.33
C VAL A 17 3.30 14.30 2.65
N ASN A 18 2.60 13.80 1.63
CA ASN A 18 1.87 12.56 1.69
C ASN A 18 2.30 11.62 0.55
N PHE A 19 2.41 10.34 0.85
CA PHE A 19 2.61 9.29 -0.11
C PHE A 19 1.40 8.36 -0.12
N LEU A 20 1.03 7.87 -1.30
CA LEU A 20 0.13 6.74 -1.48
C LEU A 20 0.85 5.69 -2.29
N TYR A 21 1.07 4.53 -1.68
CA TYR A 21 1.74 3.45 -2.37
C TYR A 21 0.91 2.15 -2.32
N GLY A 22 1.07 1.33 -3.36
CA GLY A 22 0.36 0.07 -3.50
C GLY A 22 1.31 -1.12 -3.72
N SER A 23 0.73 -2.27 -3.97
CA SER A 23 1.42 -3.57 -4.09
C SER A 23 2.49 -3.60 -5.19
N GLY A 24 2.42 -2.70 -6.18
CA GLY A 24 3.45 -2.60 -7.20
C GLY A 24 4.85 -2.29 -6.67
N LEU A 25 4.98 -1.63 -5.51
CA LEU A 25 6.28 -1.34 -4.91
C LEU A 25 6.87 -2.52 -4.12
N SER A 26 6.07 -3.51 -3.73
CA SER A 26 6.55 -4.71 -3.01
C SER A 26 7.12 -5.79 -3.94
N LYS A 27 7.09 -5.58 -5.27
CA LYS A 27 7.80 -6.44 -6.23
C LYS A 27 9.31 -6.22 -6.17
N PRO A 28 10.12 -7.24 -6.41
CA PRO A 28 9.73 -8.59 -6.88
C PRO A 28 9.33 -9.56 -5.77
N TYR A 29 9.42 -9.18 -4.49
CA TYR A 29 9.23 -10.12 -3.38
C TYR A 29 7.77 -10.58 -3.24
N LEU A 30 6.80 -9.67 -3.32
CA LEU A 30 5.38 -9.99 -3.22
C LEU A 30 4.68 -9.77 -4.57
N GLU A 31 3.68 -10.61 -4.82
CA GLU A 31 2.83 -10.45 -6.02
C GLU A 31 1.76 -9.36 -5.80
N THR A 32 1.16 -8.94 -6.90
CA THR A 32 -0.03 -8.08 -6.86
C THR A 32 -1.29 -8.95 -6.85
N LEU A 33 -2.42 -8.38 -6.43
CA LEU A 33 -3.73 -9.07 -6.42
C LEU A 33 -4.14 -9.67 -7.78
N GLY A 34 -3.62 -9.15 -8.89
CA GLY A 34 -4.00 -9.59 -10.22
C GLY A 34 -5.51 -9.45 -10.46
N ASN A 35 -6.17 -10.57 -10.81
CA ASN A 35 -7.61 -10.66 -11.06
C ASN A 35 -8.42 -11.15 -9.84
N ILE A 36 -7.78 -11.44 -8.69
CA ILE A 36 -8.44 -12.03 -7.51
C ILE A 36 -9.62 -11.16 -7.03
N GLU A 37 -9.45 -9.84 -6.99
CA GLU A 37 -10.51 -8.91 -6.58
C GLU A 37 -11.74 -8.97 -7.50
N THR A 38 -11.51 -9.04 -8.80
CA THR A 38 -12.57 -9.16 -9.78
C THR A 38 -13.28 -10.50 -9.64
N LEU A 39 -12.51 -11.59 -9.57
CA LEU A 39 -13.05 -12.93 -9.41
C LEU A 39 -13.88 -13.09 -8.13
N LEU A 40 -13.40 -12.62 -6.98
CA LEU A 40 -14.16 -12.66 -5.72
C LEU A 40 -15.49 -11.90 -5.84
N THR A 41 -15.47 -10.75 -6.52
CA THR A 41 -16.69 -9.95 -6.75
C THR A 41 -17.67 -10.67 -7.69
N ASP A 42 -17.16 -11.24 -8.77
CA ASP A 42 -17.99 -11.93 -9.77
C ASP A 42 -18.56 -13.23 -9.20
N VAL A 43 -17.79 -13.97 -8.38
CA VAL A 43 -18.26 -15.16 -7.64
C VAL A 43 -19.38 -14.80 -6.67
N SER A 44 -19.29 -13.66 -5.97
CA SER A 44 -20.35 -13.23 -5.04
C SER A 44 -21.69 -12.99 -5.75
N LYS A 45 -21.66 -12.51 -7.01
CA LYS A 45 -22.82 -12.20 -7.85
C LYS A 45 -23.27 -13.35 -8.72
N SER A 46 -22.48 -14.43 -8.80
CA SER A 46 -22.74 -15.57 -9.66
C SER A 46 -23.86 -16.47 -9.15
N ASN A 47 -24.37 -17.32 -10.05
CA ASN A 47 -25.37 -18.35 -9.76
C ASN A 47 -24.73 -19.69 -9.30
N LEU A 48 -23.50 -19.66 -8.79
CA LEU A 48 -22.87 -20.83 -8.18
C LEU A 48 -23.66 -21.25 -6.95
N ASN A 49 -23.79 -22.55 -6.71
CA ASN A 49 -24.38 -23.07 -5.48
C ASN A 49 -23.43 -22.82 -4.28
N THR A 50 -23.89 -23.12 -3.07
CA THR A 50 -23.12 -22.85 -1.83
C THR A 50 -21.80 -23.61 -1.81
N ASP A 51 -21.80 -24.87 -2.17
CA ASP A 51 -20.60 -25.72 -2.16
C ASP A 51 -19.58 -25.28 -3.21
N GLU A 52 -20.02 -25.01 -4.44
CA GLU A 52 -19.19 -24.43 -5.51
C GLU A 52 -18.55 -23.10 -5.07
N LYS A 53 -19.34 -22.20 -4.46
CA LYS A 53 -18.83 -20.93 -3.92
C LYS A 53 -17.78 -21.17 -2.86
N THR A 54 -17.97 -22.11 -1.95
CA THR A 54 -17.02 -22.43 -0.87
C THR A 54 -15.68 -22.87 -1.47
N VAL A 55 -15.67 -23.79 -2.42
CA VAL A 55 -14.45 -24.27 -3.10
C VAL A 55 -13.72 -23.12 -3.80
N VAL A 56 -14.44 -22.32 -4.58
CA VAL A 56 -13.86 -21.21 -5.34
C VAL A 56 -13.31 -20.13 -4.42
N ILE A 57 -14.06 -19.71 -3.39
CA ILE A 57 -13.63 -18.69 -2.43
C ILE A 57 -12.40 -19.19 -1.64
N ALA A 58 -12.40 -20.44 -1.16
CA ALA A 58 -11.24 -21.02 -0.48
C ALA A 58 -10.00 -21.01 -1.36
N SER A 59 -10.14 -21.36 -2.65
CA SER A 59 -9.03 -21.35 -3.60
C SER A 59 -8.51 -19.93 -3.89
N LEU A 60 -9.40 -18.94 -4.01
CA LEU A 60 -9.02 -17.53 -4.17
C LEU A 60 -8.29 -16.98 -2.93
N PHE A 61 -8.78 -17.33 -1.72
CA PHE A 61 -8.11 -16.98 -0.47
C PHE A 61 -6.76 -17.69 -0.33
N ALA A 62 -6.66 -18.96 -0.71
CA ALA A 62 -5.41 -19.70 -0.73
C ALA A 62 -4.39 -19.06 -1.68
N LYS A 63 -4.82 -18.64 -2.87
CA LYS A 63 -3.96 -17.93 -3.83
C LYS A 63 -3.45 -16.60 -3.26
N TYR A 64 -4.34 -15.79 -2.70
CA TYR A 64 -3.95 -14.51 -2.09
C TYR A 64 -3.03 -14.72 -0.89
N TYR A 65 -3.35 -15.69 -0.04
CA TYR A 65 -2.52 -16.07 1.10
C TYR A 65 -1.11 -16.46 0.65
N SER A 66 -0.97 -17.41 -0.28
CA SER A 66 0.33 -17.95 -0.70
C SER A 66 1.20 -16.94 -1.48
N THR A 67 0.60 -15.93 -2.12
CA THR A 67 1.34 -14.95 -2.91
C THR A 67 1.71 -13.67 -2.17
N VAL A 68 0.96 -13.32 -1.11
CA VAL A 68 1.12 -12.03 -0.41
C VAL A 68 1.41 -12.20 1.09
N MET A 69 0.76 -13.15 1.77
CA MET A 69 0.84 -13.27 3.24
C MET A 69 1.90 -14.28 3.67
N GLU A 70 1.84 -15.49 3.16
CA GLU A 70 2.77 -16.57 3.50
C GLU A 70 4.25 -16.21 3.25
N PRO A 71 4.63 -15.49 2.20
CA PRO A 71 6.01 -15.04 2.02
C PRO A 71 6.56 -14.21 3.18
N CYS A 72 5.69 -13.52 3.95
CA CYS A 72 6.10 -12.71 5.11
C CYS A 72 6.52 -13.54 6.33
N LEU A 73 6.28 -14.85 6.35
CA LEU A 73 6.74 -15.74 7.41
C LEU A 73 8.26 -15.98 7.35
N ASP A 74 8.92 -16.03 8.51
CA ASP A 74 10.39 -16.14 8.62
C ASP A 74 10.99 -17.32 7.83
N GLY A 75 10.28 -18.45 7.74
CA GLY A 75 10.68 -19.62 6.97
C GLY A 75 10.78 -19.29 5.47
N ASN A 76 9.77 -18.64 4.93
CA ASN A 76 9.68 -18.27 3.52
C ASN A 76 10.61 -17.10 3.16
N ILE A 77 10.81 -16.16 4.09
CA ILE A 77 11.83 -15.10 3.95
C ILE A 77 13.22 -15.74 3.73
N LYS A 78 13.55 -16.79 4.46
CA LYS A 78 14.85 -17.50 4.30
C LYS A 78 14.97 -18.17 2.93
N LEU A 79 13.89 -18.72 2.39
CA LEU A 79 13.86 -19.37 1.08
C LEU A 79 14.02 -18.37 -0.08
N ARG A 80 13.45 -17.18 0.04
CA ARG A 80 13.50 -16.11 -0.98
C ARG A 80 14.33 -14.91 -0.51
N LYS A 81 15.41 -15.18 0.22
CA LYS A 81 16.19 -14.15 0.91
C LYS A 81 16.71 -13.04 -0.01
N ASN A 82 17.15 -13.35 -1.19
CA ASN A 82 17.72 -12.36 -2.11
C ASN A 82 16.66 -11.33 -2.56
N GLU A 83 15.46 -11.79 -2.90
CA GLU A 83 14.36 -10.92 -3.31
C GLU A 83 13.83 -10.10 -2.13
N PHE A 84 13.75 -10.72 -0.95
CA PHE A 84 13.37 -10.05 0.28
C PHE A 84 14.38 -8.95 0.65
N ASP A 85 15.67 -9.28 0.74
CA ASP A 85 16.72 -8.34 1.10
C ASP A 85 16.81 -7.18 0.10
N TYR A 86 16.64 -7.46 -1.20
CA TYR A 86 16.58 -6.44 -2.24
C TYR A 86 15.40 -5.50 -2.00
N THR A 87 14.17 -6.02 -1.91
CA THR A 87 12.96 -5.21 -1.72
C THR A 87 13.02 -4.42 -0.42
N LEU A 88 13.45 -5.05 0.68
CA LEU A 88 13.62 -4.39 1.97
C LEU A 88 14.67 -3.28 1.92
N SER A 89 15.76 -3.46 1.17
CA SER A 89 16.80 -2.44 1.02
C SER A 89 16.28 -1.21 0.28
N GLU A 90 15.44 -1.39 -0.73
CA GLU A 90 14.85 -0.27 -1.46
C GLU A 90 13.83 0.50 -0.62
N TYR A 91 13.00 -0.16 0.20
CA TYR A 91 12.15 0.52 1.19
C TYR A 91 12.97 1.28 2.24
N THR A 92 14.05 0.67 2.74
CA THR A 92 14.97 1.30 3.71
C THR A 92 15.57 2.58 3.12
N ARG A 93 16.11 2.48 1.89
CA ARG A 93 16.70 3.61 1.16
C ARG A 93 15.69 4.72 0.90
N PHE A 94 14.44 4.39 0.55
CA PHE A 94 13.35 5.36 0.42
C PHE A 94 13.15 6.14 1.71
N LEU A 95 12.98 5.45 2.84
CA LEU A 95 12.77 6.09 4.15
C LEU A 95 13.95 6.98 4.54
N GLU A 96 15.19 6.50 4.39
CA GLU A 96 16.41 7.27 4.70
C GLU A 96 16.51 8.53 3.84
N THR A 97 16.22 8.42 2.54
CA THR A 97 16.30 9.53 1.60
C THR A 97 15.25 10.61 1.94
N ILE A 98 13.99 10.21 2.15
CA ILE A 98 12.93 11.17 2.51
C ILE A 98 13.18 11.78 3.88
N ASN A 99 13.66 10.98 4.86
CA ASN A 99 14.06 11.48 6.17
C ASN A 99 15.13 12.57 6.06
N TYR A 100 16.16 12.34 5.23
CA TYR A 100 17.21 13.34 4.98
C TYR A 100 16.63 14.63 4.39
N ILE A 101 15.81 14.54 3.34
CA ILE A 101 15.21 15.69 2.67
C ILE A 101 14.37 16.52 3.65
N ILE A 102 13.51 15.87 4.44
CA ILE A 102 12.62 16.56 5.39
C ILE A 102 13.40 17.10 6.60
N SER A 103 14.47 16.41 7.04
CA SER A 103 15.34 16.93 8.11
C SER A 103 15.98 18.28 7.75
N LYS A 104 16.31 18.46 6.47
CA LYS A 104 16.91 19.69 5.90
C LYS A 104 15.90 20.77 5.53
N ARG A 105 14.59 20.55 5.77
CA ARG A 105 13.58 21.58 5.49
C ARG A 105 13.83 22.82 6.37
N GLU A 106 14.01 23.96 5.70
CA GLU A 106 14.27 25.23 6.36
C GLU A 106 13.00 25.92 6.86
N VAL A 107 11.85 25.63 6.23
CA VAL A 107 10.57 26.23 6.57
C VAL A 107 10.01 25.65 7.86
N ASN A 108 9.93 26.46 8.91
CA ASN A 108 9.38 26.06 10.21
C ASN A 108 7.85 26.14 10.29
N LEU A 109 7.17 26.66 9.26
CA LEU A 109 5.70 26.77 9.20
C LEU A 109 5.01 25.41 8.98
N LEU A 110 5.72 24.46 8.40
CA LEU A 110 5.24 23.12 8.15
C LEU A 110 5.86 22.14 9.17
N ASN A 111 5.04 21.25 9.70
CA ASN A 111 5.57 20.16 10.53
C ASN A 111 6.44 19.23 9.69
N LYS A 112 7.26 18.41 10.34
CA LYS A 112 8.11 17.42 9.68
C LYS A 112 7.46 16.03 9.66
N GLN A 113 6.14 15.96 9.62
CA GLN A 113 5.41 14.71 9.45
C GLN A 113 5.33 14.31 7.98
N ILE A 114 5.52 13.05 7.71
CA ILE A 114 5.38 12.41 6.41
C ILE A 114 4.31 11.34 6.55
N ASN A 115 3.20 11.47 5.82
CA ASN A 115 2.14 10.48 5.85
C ASN A 115 2.35 9.46 4.73
N LEU A 116 2.38 8.20 5.10
CA LEU A 116 2.50 7.04 4.22
C LEU A 116 1.16 6.29 4.21
N PHE A 117 0.33 6.54 3.22
CA PHE A 117 -0.92 5.82 3.01
C PHE A 117 -0.69 4.59 2.14
N THR A 118 -1.26 3.46 2.53
CA THR A 118 -1.12 2.24 1.75
C THR A 118 -2.34 1.33 1.84
N THR A 119 -2.57 0.59 0.75
CA THR A 119 -3.49 -0.54 0.69
C THR A 119 -2.77 -1.87 0.88
N ASN A 120 -1.44 -1.87 1.00
CA ASN A 120 -0.65 -3.06 1.24
C ASN A 120 -0.87 -3.57 2.66
N ILE A 121 -1.11 -4.86 2.77
CA ILE A 121 -1.29 -5.55 4.06
C ILE A 121 0.00 -6.14 4.61
N ASP A 122 1.09 -6.19 3.80
CA ASP A 122 2.41 -6.69 4.20
C ASP A 122 3.11 -5.78 5.23
N ASP A 123 4.16 -6.27 5.88
CA ASP A 123 4.92 -5.58 6.93
C ASP A 123 6.30 -5.06 6.48
N LEU A 124 6.54 -4.98 5.15
CA LEU A 124 7.83 -4.56 4.60
C LEU A 124 8.21 -3.14 5.00
N MET A 125 7.24 -2.22 5.07
CA MET A 125 7.50 -0.83 5.46
C MET A 125 7.91 -0.72 6.94
N GLU A 126 7.26 -1.48 7.83
CA GLU A 126 7.61 -1.53 9.24
C GLU A 126 9.03 -2.14 9.44
N LYS A 127 9.35 -3.23 8.73
CA LYS A 127 10.70 -3.83 8.75
C LYS A 127 11.76 -2.88 8.21
N ALA A 128 11.43 -2.10 7.18
CA ALA A 128 12.32 -1.07 6.65
C ALA A 128 12.52 0.08 7.63
N ALA A 129 11.48 0.49 8.34
CA ALA A 129 11.55 1.54 9.35
C ALA A 129 12.46 1.13 10.53
N GLU A 130 12.36 -0.11 11.01
CA GLU A 130 13.27 -0.64 12.03
C GLU A 130 14.73 -0.65 11.56
N LYS A 131 14.97 -1.05 10.30
CA LYS A 131 16.31 -1.11 9.72
C LYS A 131 16.92 0.29 9.54
N SER A 132 16.14 1.25 9.07
CA SER A 132 16.56 2.64 8.83
C SER A 132 16.65 3.48 10.11
N LYS A 133 16.06 3.02 11.22
CA LYS A 133 16.02 3.72 12.52
C LYS A 133 15.41 5.13 12.43
N VAL A 134 14.47 5.36 11.51
CA VAL A 134 13.69 6.60 11.44
C VAL A 134 12.62 6.64 12.53
N GLU A 135 12.18 7.84 12.93
CA GLU A 135 11.01 7.95 13.80
C GLU A 135 9.76 7.53 13.01
N PHE A 136 9.09 6.51 13.52
CA PHE A 136 8.02 5.83 12.83
C PHE A 136 6.81 5.62 13.73
N ASN A 137 5.63 5.86 13.19
CA ASN A 137 4.37 5.76 13.90
C ASN A 137 3.37 4.96 13.05
N ASN A 138 3.05 3.75 13.50
CA ASN A 138 2.07 2.86 12.86
C ASN A 138 0.68 2.92 13.52
N GLY A 139 0.44 3.88 14.43
CA GLY A 139 -0.81 4.05 15.15
C GLY A 139 -0.96 3.20 16.41
N PHE A 140 -0.01 2.32 16.74
CA PHE A 140 -0.11 1.47 17.92
C PHE A 140 0.51 2.12 19.17
N LYS A 141 -0.13 1.92 20.33
CA LYS A 141 0.29 2.39 21.65
C LYS A 141 0.41 1.23 22.64
N GLY A 142 1.47 1.22 23.42
CA GLY A 142 1.79 0.18 24.39
C GLY A 142 3.05 -0.59 24.00
N TYR A 143 3.57 -1.40 24.94
CA TYR A 143 4.82 -2.13 24.75
C TYR A 143 4.65 -3.65 24.78
N ILE A 144 3.73 -4.16 25.63
CA ILE A 144 3.50 -5.62 25.78
C ILE A 144 2.34 -6.07 24.89
N LYS A 145 1.26 -5.30 24.89
CA LYS A 145 0.09 -5.52 24.05
C LYS A 145 -0.25 -4.20 23.38
N PRO A 146 0.42 -3.87 22.25
CA PRO A 146 0.14 -2.62 21.55
C PRO A 146 -1.27 -2.62 20.98
N ILE A 147 -2.03 -1.55 21.27
CA ILE A 147 -3.41 -1.34 20.82
C ILE A 147 -3.43 -0.20 19.81
N PHE A 148 -4.20 -0.33 18.76
CA PHE A 148 -4.36 0.69 17.73
C PHE A 148 -5.11 1.91 18.29
N CYS A 149 -4.54 3.09 18.11
CA CYS A 149 -5.05 4.36 18.58
C CYS A 149 -4.82 5.42 17.49
N GLU A 150 -5.88 5.88 16.86
CA GLU A 150 -5.84 6.84 15.75
C GLU A 150 -5.28 8.21 16.17
N ASP A 151 -5.48 8.60 17.44
CA ASP A 151 -4.99 9.86 17.99
C ASP A 151 -3.46 9.98 17.96
N ARG A 152 -2.74 8.86 17.89
CA ARG A 152 -1.29 8.85 17.78
C ARG A 152 -0.77 9.53 16.52
N PHE A 153 -1.52 9.51 15.43
CA PHE A 153 -1.13 10.18 14.19
C PHE A 153 -1.08 11.70 14.29
N SER A 154 -1.63 12.28 15.35
CA SER A 154 -1.56 13.70 15.66
C SER A 154 -0.29 14.09 16.47
N ASN A 155 0.53 13.11 16.91
CA ASN A 155 1.70 13.37 17.73
C ASN A 155 2.84 13.96 16.90
N ILE A 156 3.47 15.01 17.42
CA ILE A 156 4.68 15.62 16.86
C ILE A 156 5.85 15.28 17.78
N VAL A 157 6.95 14.79 17.19
CA VAL A 157 8.18 14.49 17.93
C VAL A 157 9.17 15.63 17.75
N SER A 158 9.75 16.08 18.88
CA SER A 158 10.75 17.16 18.87
C SER A 158 11.91 16.82 19.79
N LYS A 159 13.10 17.34 19.46
CA LYS A 159 14.29 17.29 20.31
C LYS A 159 14.57 18.66 20.90
N THR A 160 14.78 18.69 22.20
CA THR A 160 15.17 19.93 22.94
C THR A 160 16.64 19.85 23.31
N SER A 161 17.39 20.90 22.98
CA SER A 161 18.77 21.02 23.41
C SER A 161 18.82 21.28 24.93
N ALA A 162 19.56 20.42 25.65
CA ALA A 162 19.69 20.55 27.10
C ALA A 162 20.37 21.87 27.55
N LEU A 163 21.27 22.41 26.70
CA LEU A 163 22.07 23.61 27.07
C LEU A 163 21.36 24.93 26.71
N TYR A 164 20.63 24.94 25.57
CA TYR A 164 20.11 26.18 25.00
C TYR A 164 18.58 26.24 24.97
N HIS A 165 17.90 25.20 25.43
CA HIS A 165 16.44 25.06 25.41
C HIS A 165 15.80 25.19 23.97
N ASN A 166 16.64 25.12 22.94
CA ASN A 166 16.14 25.13 21.55
C ASN A 166 15.37 23.85 21.24
N ASN A 167 14.18 24.01 20.69
CA ASN A 167 13.32 22.91 20.31
C ASN A 167 13.29 22.80 18.78
N SER A 168 13.48 21.59 18.24
CA SER A 168 13.42 21.31 16.81
C SER A 168 12.59 20.06 16.55
N ALA A 169 11.55 20.19 15.72
CA ALA A 169 10.81 19.04 15.24
C ALA A 169 11.72 18.13 14.38
N ILE A 170 11.59 16.84 14.56
CA ILE A 170 12.27 15.82 13.76
C ILE A 170 11.29 15.15 12.81
N PRO A 171 11.75 14.62 11.66
CA PRO A 171 10.89 13.89 10.74
C PRO A 171 10.25 12.68 11.42
N VAL A 172 8.94 12.50 11.20
CA VAL A 172 8.18 11.35 11.68
C VAL A 172 7.39 10.78 10.51
N PHE A 173 7.50 9.48 10.28
CA PHE A 173 6.71 8.77 9.29
C PHE A 173 5.48 8.17 9.95
N ASN A 174 4.30 8.60 9.53
CA ASN A 174 3.02 8.05 9.94
C ASN A 174 2.57 7.03 8.89
N LEU A 175 2.45 5.76 9.26
CA LEU A 175 1.98 4.69 8.37
C LEU A 175 0.50 4.42 8.57
N PHE A 176 -0.29 4.71 7.53
CA PHE A 176 -1.73 4.48 7.50
C PHE A 176 -2.04 3.27 6.61
N LYS A 177 -2.27 2.13 7.21
CA LYS A 177 -2.68 0.89 6.50
C LYS A 177 -4.18 0.90 6.30
N ILE A 178 -4.63 1.52 5.21
CA ILE A 178 -6.06 1.75 4.93
C ILE A 178 -6.85 0.44 4.80
N HIS A 179 -6.20 -0.63 4.33
CA HIS A 179 -6.80 -1.95 4.17
C HIS A 179 -6.45 -2.95 5.29
N GLY A 180 -5.88 -2.46 6.39
CA GLY A 180 -5.44 -3.33 7.48
C GLY A 180 -4.09 -3.98 7.23
N SER A 181 -3.77 -5.00 8.02
CA SER A 181 -2.45 -5.63 7.99
C SER A 181 -2.46 -7.08 8.45
N ILE A 182 -1.52 -7.86 7.92
CA ILE A 182 -1.29 -9.26 8.33
C ILE A 182 -0.87 -9.41 9.79
N ASN A 183 -0.31 -8.35 10.40
CA ASN A 183 0.11 -8.32 11.79
C ASN A 183 -0.91 -7.65 12.71
N TRP A 184 -2.14 -7.41 12.24
CA TRP A 184 -3.24 -6.93 13.06
C TRP A 184 -4.12 -8.12 13.50
N GLY A 185 -4.53 -8.09 14.76
CA GLY A 185 -5.48 -9.05 15.33
C GLY A 185 -6.58 -8.31 16.10
N LYS A 186 -7.70 -8.97 16.35
CA LYS A 186 -8.72 -8.49 17.29
C LYS A 186 -8.46 -9.07 18.69
N ASP A 187 -8.53 -8.20 19.69
CA ASP A 187 -8.55 -8.68 21.08
C ASP A 187 -9.87 -9.36 21.39
N ASN A 188 -9.80 -10.51 22.03
CA ASN A 188 -11.00 -11.31 22.35
C ASN A 188 -11.90 -10.63 23.41
N GLU A 189 -11.33 -9.78 24.27
CA GLU A 189 -12.05 -9.18 25.39
C GLU A 189 -12.61 -7.79 25.06
N SER A 190 -11.81 -6.94 24.42
CA SER A 190 -12.16 -5.52 24.15
C SER A 190 -12.59 -5.26 22.71
N SER A 191 -12.39 -6.20 21.79
CA SER A 191 -12.56 -6.00 20.33
C SER A 191 -11.60 -4.96 19.72
N ASP A 192 -10.62 -4.47 20.46
CA ASP A 192 -9.59 -3.55 19.97
C ASP A 192 -8.69 -4.23 18.95
N ILE A 193 -8.11 -3.45 18.04
CA ILE A 193 -7.07 -3.95 17.15
C ILE A 193 -5.75 -3.99 17.91
N VAL A 194 -5.13 -5.17 17.96
CA VAL A 194 -3.83 -5.41 18.60
C VAL A 194 -2.77 -5.75 17.56
N TYR A 195 -1.52 -5.39 17.86
CA TYR A 195 -0.39 -5.71 17.00
C TYR A 195 0.20 -7.07 17.36
N ASN A 196 0.28 -7.96 16.37
CA ASN A 196 0.82 -9.31 16.49
C ASN A 196 2.11 -9.47 15.67
N ASN A 197 3.25 -9.31 16.34
CA ASN A 197 4.56 -9.46 15.71
C ASN A 197 4.87 -10.89 15.23
N ASN A 198 4.25 -11.89 15.84
CA ASN A 198 4.55 -13.30 15.55
C ASN A 198 3.83 -13.80 14.30
N LEU A 199 2.89 -13.03 13.76
CA LEU A 199 2.03 -13.45 12.64
C LEU A 199 1.31 -14.79 12.93
N ASP A 200 0.83 -14.99 14.18
CA ASP A 200 0.26 -16.27 14.62
C ASP A 200 -0.90 -16.70 13.73
N LEU A 201 -1.76 -15.76 13.33
CA LEU A 201 -2.90 -16.04 12.45
C LEU A 201 -2.43 -16.50 11.05
N ILE A 202 -1.37 -15.89 10.53
CA ILE A 202 -0.78 -16.27 9.24
C ILE A 202 -0.14 -17.67 9.33
N ARG A 203 0.50 -18.00 10.47
CA ARG A 203 1.05 -19.35 10.73
C ARG A 203 -0.05 -20.40 10.81
N ASN A 204 -1.14 -20.09 11.50
CA ASN A 204 -2.29 -21.00 11.60
C ASN A 204 -2.90 -21.27 10.22
N LEU A 205 -3.06 -20.23 9.40
CA LEU A 205 -3.52 -20.37 8.02
C LEU A 205 -2.60 -21.25 7.17
N SER A 206 -1.27 -21.15 7.37
CA SER A 206 -0.30 -22.03 6.70
C SER A 206 -0.56 -23.51 7.06
N ILE A 207 -0.73 -23.80 8.34
CA ILE A 207 -1.01 -25.18 8.81
C ILE A 207 -2.29 -25.70 8.17
N LEU A 208 -3.39 -24.95 8.29
CA LEU A 208 -4.69 -25.35 7.76
C LEU A 208 -4.69 -25.53 6.24
N LEU A 209 -3.98 -24.67 5.51
CA LEU A 209 -3.86 -24.79 4.06
C LEU A 209 -3.06 -26.03 3.64
N HIS A 210 -1.98 -26.37 4.38
CA HIS A 210 -1.19 -27.57 4.12
C HIS A 210 -1.87 -28.89 4.54
N GLU A 211 -2.90 -28.83 5.38
CA GLU A 211 -3.73 -29.98 5.72
C GLU A 211 -4.75 -30.31 4.62
N LEU A 212 -5.05 -29.34 3.73
CA LEU A 212 -5.93 -29.59 2.59
C LEU A 212 -5.20 -30.43 1.52
N PRO A 213 -5.90 -31.39 0.86
CA PRO A 213 -5.35 -32.09 -0.29
C PRO A 213 -4.96 -31.10 -1.39
N GLN A 214 -3.80 -31.30 -2.05
CA GLN A 214 -3.32 -30.38 -3.08
C GLN A 214 -4.26 -30.27 -4.28
N ASP A 215 -4.94 -31.34 -4.64
CA ASP A 215 -5.93 -31.41 -5.71
C ASP A 215 -7.30 -30.85 -5.30
N ALA A 216 -7.50 -30.51 -4.05
CA ALA A 216 -8.70 -29.83 -3.55
C ALA A 216 -8.64 -28.29 -3.73
N ILE A 217 -7.49 -27.71 -4.11
CA ILE A 217 -7.33 -26.27 -4.34
C ILE A 217 -7.22 -25.99 -5.84
N ILE A 218 -8.09 -25.09 -6.34
CA ILE A 218 -8.06 -24.68 -7.74
C ILE A 218 -6.84 -23.76 -7.96
N ASP A 219 -6.00 -24.09 -8.95
CA ASP A 219 -4.96 -23.15 -9.38
C ASP A 219 -5.59 -22.00 -10.16
N ILE A 220 -5.36 -20.79 -9.65
CA ILE A 220 -5.87 -19.52 -10.19
C ILE A 220 -4.78 -18.85 -11.02
N ASP A 221 -5.09 -18.54 -12.26
CA ASP A 221 -4.21 -17.85 -13.22
C ASP A 221 -4.85 -16.57 -13.76
N LYS A 222 -4.19 -15.92 -14.72
CA LYS A 222 -4.66 -14.65 -15.31
C LYS A 222 -5.93 -14.82 -16.15
N ASP A 223 -6.12 -16.00 -16.72
CA ASP A 223 -7.21 -16.31 -17.66
C ASP A 223 -8.39 -17.00 -16.96
N SER A 224 -8.30 -17.19 -15.65
CA SER A 224 -9.36 -17.76 -14.84
C SER A 224 -10.63 -16.89 -14.88
N THR A 225 -11.76 -17.51 -15.17
CA THR A 225 -13.11 -16.89 -15.14
C THR A 225 -14.02 -17.67 -14.20
N VAL A 226 -15.17 -17.07 -13.83
CA VAL A 226 -16.15 -17.74 -12.94
C VAL A 226 -16.61 -19.07 -13.55
N GLU A 227 -16.79 -19.13 -14.87
CA GLU A 227 -17.22 -20.34 -15.58
C GLU A 227 -16.15 -21.44 -15.49
N THR A 228 -14.88 -21.11 -15.73
CA THR A 228 -13.79 -22.09 -15.61
C THR A 228 -13.59 -22.56 -14.18
N LEU A 229 -13.73 -21.67 -13.20
CA LEU A 229 -13.65 -21.99 -11.78
C LEU A 229 -14.82 -22.87 -11.33
N LYS A 230 -16.03 -22.65 -11.89
CA LYS A 230 -17.20 -23.49 -11.62
C LYS A 230 -16.94 -24.96 -12.02
N ILE A 231 -16.49 -25.17 -13.25
CA ILE A 231 -16.21 -26.53 -13.76
C ILE A 231 -15.20 -27.25 -12.85
N LYS A 232 -14.10 -26.56 -12.50
CA LYS A 232 -13.09 -27.12 -11.59
C LYS A 232 -13.65 -27.41 -10.20
N ALA A 233 -14.55 -26.56 -9.68
CA ALA A 233 -15.20 -26.77 -8.40
C ALA A 233 -16.15 -27.97 -8.42
N GLU A 234 -16.91 -28.14 -9.50
CA GLU A 234 -17.77 -29.33 -9.72
C GLU A 234 -16.94 -30.63 -9.70
N ASP A 235 -15.78 -30.65 -10.40
CA ASP A 235 -14.87 -31.81 -10.41
C ASP A 235 -14.33 -32.13 -9.01
N ILE A 236 -13.93 -31.12 -8.24
CA ILE A 236 -13.44 -31.27 -6.85
C ILE A 236 -14.54 -31.82 -5.95
N LEU A 237 -15.77 -31.34 -6.09
CA LEU A 237 -16.92 -31.76 -5.29
C LEU A 237 -17.37 -33.19 -5.57
N LEU A 238 -16.91 -33.81 -6.67
CA LEU A 238 -17.10 -35.27 -6.89
C LEU A 238 -16.23 -36.10 -5.93
N ILE A 239 -15.13 -35.53 -5.41
CA ILE A 239 -14.14 -36.24 -4.60
C ILE A 239 -14.22 -35.80 -3.13
N TYR A 240 -14.36 -34.50 -2.88
CA TYR A 240 -14.30 -33.89 -1.56
C TYR A 240 -15.59 -33.17 -1.19
N ASN A 241 -15.95 -33.20 0.09
CA ASN A 241 -17.03 -32.39 0.63
C ASN A 241 -16.55 -30.94 0.88
N SER A 242 -17.39 -29.94 0.61
CA SER A 242 -17.05 -28.53 0.82
C SER A 242 -16.67 -28.18 2.28
N SER A 243 -17.10 -28.98 3.25
CA SER A 243 -16.78 -28.77 4.67
C SER A 243 -15.29 -28.89 5.02
N ILE A 244 -14.46 -29.46 4.13
CA ILE A 244 -12.99 -29.51 4.36
C ILE A 244 -12.37 -28.12 4.41
N TYR A 245 -12.99 -27.11 3.79
CA TYR A 245 -12.51 -25.72 3.75
C TYR A 245 -12.96 -24.88 4.96
N ASP A 246 -13.90 -25.36 5.77
CA ASP A 246 -14.53 -24.56 6.83
C ASP A 246 -13.51 -23.99 7.83
N ALA A 247 -12.57 -24.82 8.28
CA ALA A 247 -11.54 -24.40 9.23
C ALA A 247 -10.64 -23.29 8.64
N PHE A 248 -10.21 -23.44 7.37
CA PHE A 248 -9.38 -22.45 6.69
C PHE A 248 -10.14 -21.13 6.47
N ILE A 249 -11.37 -21.19 5.99
CA ILE A 249 -12.20 -19.99 5.75
C ILE A 249 -12.52 -19.29 7.08
N GLN A 250 -12.82 -20.04 8.14
CA GLN A 250 -13.07 -19.48 9.45
C GLN A 250 -11.84 -18.76 10.01
N GLU A 251 -10.65 -19.36 9.91
CA GLU A 251 -9.40 -18.74 10.36
C GLU A 251 -9.06 -17.51 9.51
N TYR A 252 -9.24 -17.59 8.17
CA TYR A 252 -9.04 -16.47 7.26
C TYR A 252 -9.97 -15.29 7.59
N SER A 253 -11.20 -15.55 8.01
CA SER A 253 -12.17 -14.51 8.37
C SER A 253 -11.78 -13.70 9.61
N LYS A 254 -10.83 -14.16 10.43
CA LYS A 254 -10.30 -13.45 11.59
C LYS A 254 -9.25 -12.39 11.22
N LEU A 255 -8.76 -12.37 9.97
CA LEU A 255 -7.82 -11.36 9.50
C LEU A 255 -8.43 -9.97 9.59
N VAL A 256 -7.71 -9.04 10.22
CA VAL A 256 -8.12 -7.64 10.35
C VAL A 256 -7.65 -6.88 9.11
N MET A 257 -8.35 -7.13 8.01
CA MET A 257 -8.09 -6.50 6.72
C MET A 257 -9.37 -6.34 5.91
N ILE A 258 -9.34 -5.43 4.96
CA ILE A 258 -10.40 -5.30 3.96
C ILE A 258 -10.16 -6.38 2.90
N ASN A 259 -11.06 -7.36 2.83
CA ASN A 259 -10.99 -8.38 1.79
C ASN A 259 -11.06 -7.75 0.40
N PRO A 260 -10.31 -8.29 -0.58
CA PRO A 260 -10.29 -7.76 -1.94
C PRO A 260 -11.59 -8.09 -2.71
N THR A 261 -12.72 -7.50 -2.27
CA THR A 261 -14.01 -7.58 -2.97
C THR A 261 -14.49 -6.18 -3.30
N LYS A 262 -15.25 -6.01 -4.38
CA LYS A 262 -15.86 -4.70 -4.70
C LYS A 262 -16.95 -4.25 -3.71
N GLU A 263 -17.36 -5.11 -2.80
CA GLU A 263 -18.27 -4.77 -1.69
C GLU A 263 -17.54 -4.19 -0.45
N LYS A 264 -16.26 -3.84 -0.60
CA LYS A 264 -15.39 -3.27 0.46
C LYS A 264 -16.06 -2.15 1.25
N PHE A 265 -16.84 -1.30 0.57
CA PHE A 265 -17.48 -0.15 1.20
C PHE A 265 -18.34 -0.52 2.41
N ARG A 266 -19.11 -1.60 2.31
CA ARG A 266 -19.99 -2.02 3.42
C ARG A 266 -19.16 -2.42 4.65
N THR A 267 -18.06 -3.12 4.46
CA THR A 267 -17.17 -3.54 5.56
C THR A 267 -16.40 -2.33 6.11
N THR A 268 -15.88 -1.46 5.25
CA THR A 268 -15.09 -0.28 5.64
C THR A 268 -15.93 0.73 6.44
N VAL A 269 -17.18 0.95 6.07
CA VAL A 269 -18.09 1.89 6.78
C VAL A 269 -18.59 1.31 8.10
N LEU A 270 -18.68 -0.03 8.21
CA LEU A 270 -19.16 -0.69 9.43
C LEU A 270 -18.04 -0.91 10.47
N ASP A 271 -16.78 -0.87 10.05
CA ASP A 271 -15.64 -0.94 10.96
C ASP A 271 -15.07 0.45 11.18
N TYR A 272 -15.19 0.93 12.41
CA TYR A 272 -14.80 2.29 12.81
C TYR A 272 -13.35 2.64 12.43
N HIS A 273 -12.41 1.73 12.61
CA HIS A 273 -10.99 1.99 12.37
C HIS A 273 -10.67 2.21 10.88
N PHE A 274 -11.26 1.41 9.98
CA PHE A 274 -11.08 1.59 8.54
C PHE A 274 -11.72 2.88 8.04
N TYR A 275 -12.91 3.22 8.59
CA TYR A 275 -13.55 4.49 8.30
C TYR A 275 -12.66 5.68 8.72
N GLU A 276 -12.08 5.63 9.93
CA GLU A 276 -11.20 6.68 10.42
C GLU A 276 -9.93 6.82 9.57
N LEU A 277 -9.30 5.72 9.15
CA LEU A 277 -8.14 5.76 8.26
C LEU A 277 -8.47 6.40 6.90
N MET A 278 -9.63 6.08 6.32
CA MET A 278 -10.11 6.72 5.10
C MET A 278 -10.42 8.22 5.30
N ARG A 279 -11.00 8.58 6.45
CA ARG A 279 -11.24 9.98 6.82
C ARG A 279 -9.93 10.75 6.98
N MET A 280 -8.91 10.14 7.62
CA MET A 280 -7.58 10.74 7.77
C MET A 280 -6.91 10.96 6.41
N TYR A 281 -7.03 10.00 5.47
CA TYR A 281 -6.56 10.19 4.10
C TYR A 281 -7.24 11.39 3.43
N SER A 282 -8.57 11.47 3.50
CA SER A 282 -9.32 12.60 2.97
C SER A 282 -8.87 13.94 3.58
N ASN A 283 -8.77 14.02 4.90
CA ASN A 283 -8.38 15.22 5.61
C ASN A 283 -6.96 15.67 5.26
N ALA A 284 -6.01 14.72 5.12
CA ALA A 284 -4.64 15.03 4.72
C ALA A 284 -4.58 15.69 3.34
N LEU A 285 -5.43 15.29 2.40
CA LEU A 285 -5.49 15.88 1.05
C LEU A 285 -6.22 17.24 1.01
N GLU A 286 -7.06 17.53 1.98
CA GLU A 286 -7.80 18.78 2.08
C GLU A 286 -7.00 19.90 2.79
N CYS A 287 -5.85 19.58 3.42
CA CYS A 287 -4.96 20.58 3.97
C CYS A 287 -4.37 21.50 2.90
N ALA A 288 -4.25 22.80 3.20
CA ALA A 288 -3.62 23.75 2.31
C ALA A 288 -2.15 23.40 2.06
N SER A 289 -1.64 23.70 0.87
CA SER A 289 -0.24 23.43 0.48
C SER A 289 0.15 21.97 0.71
N THR A 290 -0.56 21.06 0.07
CA THR A 290 -0.34 19.60 0.20
C THR A 290 0.17 18.99 -1.10
N ILE A 291 1.12 18.06 -0.97
CA ILE A 291 1.54 17.19 -2.07
C ILE A 291 1.16 15.74 -1.74
N LEU A 292 0.60 15.04 -2.73
CA LEU A 292 0.43 13.58 -2.73
C LEU A 292 1.31 12.98 -3.83
N ILE A 293 2.25 12.15 -3.43
CA ILE A 293 3.10 11.37 -4.35
C ILE A 293 2.57 9.94 -4.36
N VAL A 294 2.23 9.44 -5.55
CA VAL A 294 1.64 8.11 -5.74
C VAL A 294 2.58 7.24 -6.54
N ALA A 295 2.82 6.01 -6.08
CA ALA A 295 3.63 5.03 -6.78
C ALA A 295 3.15 3.58 -6.52
N GLY A 296 3.26 2.71 -7.53
CA GLY A 296 2.84 1.30 -7.42
C GLY A 296 1.34 1.10 -7.15
N PHE A 297 0.51 2.11 -7.41
CA PHE A 297 -0.93 2.12 -7.15
C PHE A 297 -1.72 2.55 -8.38
N SER A 298 -2.64 1.71 -8.84
CA SER A 298 -3.37 1.89 -10.11
C SER A 298 -4.67 2.68 -9.99
N PHE A 299 -5.11 3.04 -8.77
CA PHE A 299 -6.44 3.58 -8.49
C PHE A 299 -7.61 2.67 -8.91
N ALA A 300 -7.39 1.35 -8.95
CA ALA A 300 -8.46 0.39 -9.13
C ALA A 300 -9.45 0.38 -7.96
N ASP A 301 -9.01 0.78 -6.75
CA ASP A 301 -9.87 1.01 -5.61
C ASP A 301 -10.69 2.30 -5.81
N GLU A 302 -12.00 2.12 -6.10
CA GLU A 302 -12.92 3.22 -6.42
C GLU A 302 -13.08 4.20 -5.25
N HIS A 303 -12.96 3.74 -3.99
CA HIS A 303 -13.13 4.62 -2.83
C HIS A 303 -11.96 5.57 -2.70
N ILE A 304 -10.73 5.07 -2.79
CA ILE A 304 -9.52 5.88 -2.78
C ILE A 304 -9.50 6.81 -4.00
N ALA A 305 -9.85 6.30 -5.19
CA ALA A 305 -9.96 7.11 -6.39
C ALA A 305 -10.96 8.27 -6.23
N ASN A 306 -12.15 8.00 -5.68
CA ASN A 306 -13.19 9.01 -5.49
C ASN A 306 -12.82 10.06 -4.43
N ILE A 307 -12.20 9.65 -3.30
CA ILE A 307 -11.68 10.59 -2.30
C ILE A 307 -10.62 11.48 -2.92
N THR A 308 -9.68 10.90 -3.68
CA THR A 308 -8.60 11.64 -4.35
C THR A 308 -9.15 12.65 -5.35
N LYS A 309 -10.12 12.27 -6.19
CA LYS A 309 -10.81 13.16 -7.14
C LYS A 309 -11.52 14.31 -6.44
N ARG A 310 -12.29 13.99 -5.38
CA ARG A 310 -13.00 15.00 -4.61
C ARG A 310 -12.01 16.01 -4.01
N ALA A 311 -10.93 15.53 -3.38
CA ALA A 311 -9.92 16.38 -2.79
C ALA A 311 -9.21 17.25 -3.86
N ALA A 312 -8.91 16.69 -5.04
CA ALA A 312 -8.32 17.44 -6.15
C ALA A 312 -9.21 18.61 -6.62
N ASN A 313 -10.54 18.41 -6.60
CA ASN A 313 -11.49 19.47 -6.96
C ASN A 313 -11.72 20.48 -5.82
N ALA A 314 -11.73 20.02 -4.57
CA ALA A 314 -11.99 20.86 -3.41
C ALA A 314 -10.78 21.72 -3.01
N ASN A 315 -9.55 21.22 -3.19
CA ASN A 315 -8.32 21.86 -2.77
C ASN A 315 -7.45 22.28 -3.97
N PRO A 316 -7.51 23.53 -4.41
CA PRO A 316 -6.70 24.01 -5.54
C PRO A 316 -5.19 24.08 -5.22
N THR A 317 -4.80 24.01 -3.93
CA THR A 317 -3.40 24.00 -3.50
C THR A 317 -2.81 22.61 -3.37
N LEU A 318 -3.63 21.57 -3.52
CA LEU A 318 -3.19 20.18 -3.59
C LEU A 318 -2.49 19.92 -4.93
N GLN A 319 -1.33 19.25 -4.87
CA GLN A 319 -0.63 18.74 -6.03
C GLN A 319 -0.54 17.23 -5.94
N ILE A 320 -1.04 16.51 -6.94
CA ILE A 320 -1.00 15.04 -7.01
C ILE A 320 -0.06 14.63 -8.12
N ILE A 321 0.97 13.87 -7.79
CA ILE A 321 1.96 13.36 -8.72
C ILE A 321 1.93 11.85 -8.69
N VAL A 322 1.54 11.23 -9.80
CA VAL A 322 1.45 9.77 -9.93
C VAL A 322 2.59 9.28 -10.84
N PHE A 323 3.50 8.51 -10.29
CA PHE A 323 4.52 7.80 -11.04
C PHE A 323 3.95 6.47 -11.51
N ALA A 324 3.52 6.42 -12.75
CA ALA A 324 2.98 5.21 -13.37
C ALA A 324 4.12 4.30 -13.81
N TYR A 325 4.03 3.01 -13.50
CA TYR A 325 5.08 2.02 -13.77
C TYR A 325 5.62 2.10 -15.20
N ASN A 326 4.72 2.22 -16.18
CA ASN A 326 5.04 2.41 -17.60
C ASN A 326 3.89 3.17 -18.29
N LYS A 327 3.96 3.29 -19.63
CA LYS A 327 2.96 3.97 -20.44
C LYS A 327 1.57 3.31 -20.39
N GLU A 328 1.51 1.98 -20.30
CA GLU A 328 0.25 1.25 -20.21
C GLU A 328 -0.44 1.52 -18.87
N GLU A 329 0.33 1.46 -17.79
CA GLU A 329 -0.19 1.73 -16.46
C GLU A 329 -0.63 3.19 -16.31
N LYS A 330 0.04 4.13 -16.96
CA LYS A 330 -0.44 5.52 -17.07
C LYS A 330 -1.85 5.58 -17.65
N GLY A 331 -2.12 4.83 -18.72
CA GLY A 331 -3.45 4.74 -19.33
C GLY A 331 -4.51 4.16 -18.37
N ARG A 332 -4.15 3.12 -17.60
CA ARG A 332 -5.04 2.54 -16.58
C ARG A 332 -5.36 3.53 -15.47
N VAL A 333 -4.36 4.21 -14.93
CA VAL A 333 -4.54 5.24 -13.90
C VAL A 333 -5.43 6.37 -14.41
N GLN A 334 -5.25 6.83 -15.65
CA GLN A 334 -6.09 7.86 -16.25
C GLN A 334 -7.56 7.44 -16.35
N ASN A 335 -7.79 6.17 -16.72
CA ASN A 335 -9.14 5.61 -16.83
C ASN A 335 -9.80 5.47 -15.45
N ASN A 336 -9.07 4.96 -14.47
CA ASN A 336 -9.57 4.74 -13.10
C ASN A 336 -9.88 6.08 -12.40
N LEU A 337 -9.03 7.08 -12.55
CA LEU A 337 -9.27 8.42 -12.01
C LEU A 337 -10.29 9.24 -12.80
N GLN A 338 -10.66 8.84 -14.03
CA GLN A 338 -11.64 9.58 -14.84
C GLN A 338 -11.38 11.10 -14.87
N LEU A 339 -10.21 11.53 -15.32
CA LEU A 339 -9.70 12.90 -15.21
C LEU A 339 -10.61 14.01 -15.78
N LYS A 340 -11.56 13.67 -16.65
CA LYS A 340 -12.51 14.62 -17.26
C LYS A 340 -13.35 15.43 -16.26
N GLY A 341 -13.43 14.97 -15.00
CA GLY A 341 -14.18 15.66 -13.93
C GLY A 341 -13.29 16.47 -12.98
N ILE A 342 -12.01 16.71 -13.31
CA ILE A 342 -11.07 17.44 -12.45
C ILE A 342 -10.81 18.81 -13.04
N PHE A 343 -11.19 19.85 -12.30
CA PHE A 343 -11.19 21.24 -12.79
C PHE A 343 -9.90 22.01 -12.46
N ASN A 344 -9.21 21.64 -11.37
CA ASN A 344 -8.04 22.39 -10.89
C ASN A 344 -6.74 22.07 -11.63
N ASN A 345 -6.75 21.11 -12.56
CA ASN A 345 -5.58 20.65 -13.33
C ASN A 345 -4.33 20.37 -12.45
N ASN A 346 -4.56 19.83 -11.27
CA ASN A 346 -3.57 19.62 -10.20
C ASN A 346 -3.13 18.17 -10.04
N ILE A 347 -3.45 17.31 -11.02
CA ILE A 347 -3.01 15.91 -11.10
C ILE A 347 -2.05 15.75 -12.28
N ALA A 348 -0.83 15.30 -12.02
CA ALA A 348 0.15 14.90 -13.02
C ALA A 348 0.35 13.38 -12.96
N ILE A 349 0.08 12.66 -14.06
CA ILE A 349 0.36 11.24 -14.21
C ILE A 349 1.52 11.10 -15.18
N ILE A 350 2.63 10.55 -14.70
CA ILE A 350 3.94 10.59 -15.33
C ILE A 350 4.40 9.18 -15.62
N SER A 351 4.67 8.87 -16.89
CA SER A 351 5.40 7.68 -17.31
C SER A 351 6.92 7.95 -17.34
N PRO A 352 7.78 6.93 -17.40
CA PRO A 352 9.21 7.13 -17.58
C PRO A 352 9.57 8.01 -18.77
N GLU A 353 8.84 7.87 -19.89
CA GLU A 353 9.06 8.69 -21.09
C GLU A 353 8.70 10.18 -20.86
N ASP A 354 7.60 10.44 -20.13
CA ASP A 354 7.22 11.82 -19.79
C ASP A 354 8.28 12.47 -18.91
N TYR A 355 8.79 11.73 -17.92
CA TYR A 355 9.80 12.23 -17.02
C TYR A 355 11.12 12.52 -17.75
N LYS A 356 11.59 11.58 -18.57
CA LYS A 356 12.78 11.81 -19.43
C LYS A 356 12.62 13.04 -20.31
N ARG A 357 11.45 13.22 -20.91
CA ARG A 357 11.17 14.40 -21.75
C ARG A 357 11.21 15.70 -20.94
N ALA A 358 10.61 15.73 -19.76
CA ALA A 358 10.62 16.89 -18.88
C ALA A 358 12.05 17.26 -18.45
N ILE A 359 12.88 16.28 -18.10
CA ILE A 359 14.29 16.51 -17.76
C ILE A 359 15.08 17.05 -18.95
N LYS A 360 14.90 16.49 -20.15
CA LYS A 360 15.61 16.98 -21.37
C LYS A 360 15.20 18.40 -21.77
N LEU A 361 14.04 18.88 -21.37
CA LEU A 361 13.65 20.28 -21.55
C LEU A 361 14.41 21.22 -20.61
N GLU A 362 14.77 20.76 -19.39
CA GLU A 362 15.60 21.55 -18.46
C GLU A 362 17.10 21.44 -18.81
N ASP A 363 17.58 20.23 -19.12
CA ASP A 363 18.97 19.95 -19.50
C ASP A 363 19.02 19.04 -20.73
N PRO A 364 19.14 19.62 -21.94
CA PRO A 364 19.19 18.88 -23.19
C PRO A 364 20.35 17.88 -23.31
N ASN A 365 21.42 18.07 -22.54
CA ASN A 365 22.60 17.20 -22.56
C ASN A 365 22.56 16.08 -21.52
N SER A 366 21.52 16.02 -20.70
CA SER A 366 21.39 14.98 -19.67
C SER A 366 21.17 13.61 -20.30
N THR A 367 22.11 12.70 -20.05
CA THR A 367 22.03 11.27 -20.44
C THR A 367 21.70 10.36 -19.25
N GLU A 368 21.71 10.90 -18.05
CA GLU A 368 21.57 10.16 -16.80
C GLU A 368 20.27 9.35 -16.69
N PHE A 369 19.21 9.84 -17.32
CA PHE A 369 17.87 9.22 -17.23
C PHE A 369 17.54 8.31 -18.43
N GLU A 370 18.47 8.06 -19.35
CA GLU A 370 18.21 7.23 -20.54
C GLU A 370 17.86 5.80 -20.20
N ALA A 371 18.49 5.24 -19.14
CA ALA A 371 18.24 3.89 -18.65
C ALA A 371 16.92 3.73 -17.86
N LEU A 372 16.16 4.80 -17.63
CA LEU A 372 14.88 4.73 -16.93
C LEU A 372 13.79 4.12 -17.83
N GLU A 373 13.42 2.88 -17.61
CA GLU A 373 12.39 2.16 -18.39
C GLU A 373 11.06 2.01 -17.66
N LYS A 374 11.10 2.00 -16.33
CA LYS A 374 9.93 1.77 -15.46
C LYS A 374 10.06 2.56 -14.17
N PHE A 375 8.94 2.82 -13.49
CA PHE A 375 8.90 3.35 -12.13
C PHE A 375 8.53 2.25 -11.12
N ASP A 376 9.48 1.39 -10.80
CA ASP A 376 9.49 0.59 -9.58
C ASP A 376 10.20 1.35 -8.44
N LEU A 377 10.27 0.76 -7.25
CA LEU A 377 10.85 1.45 -6.08
C LEU A 377 12.35 1.75 -6.28
N GLU A 378 13.11 0.84 -6.90
CA GLU A 378 14.53 1.06 -7.21
C GLU A 378 14.70 2.25 -8.15
N SER A 379 13.95 2.29 -9.25
CA SER A 379 14.02 3.38 -10.23
C SER A 379 13.58 4.71 -9.64
N LEU A 380 12.56 4.73 -8.79
CA LEU A 380 12.15 5.93 -8.05
C LEU A 380 13.26 6.40 -7.11
N ASN A 381 13.91 5.48 -6.39
CA ASN A 381 15.05 5.81 -5.54
C ASN A 381 16.23 6.36 -6.35
N ASN A 382 16.58 5.73 -7.49
CA ASN A 382 17.74 6.10 -8.30
C ASN A 382 17.53 7.41 -9.06
N TYR A 383 16.37 7.58 -9.69
CA TYR A 383 16.14 8.64 -10.69
C TYR A 383 15.26 9.78 -10.18
N VAL A 384 14.56 9.60 -9.05
CA VAL A 384 13.70 10.64 -8.51
C VAL A 384 14.18 11.08 -7.12
N PHE A 385 14.08 10.22 -6.11
CA PHE A 385 14.29 10.65 -4.73
C PHE A 385 15.76 10.97 -4.41
N SER A 386 16.73 10.18 -4.89
CA SER A 386 18.16 10.52 -4.68
C SER A 386 18.55 11.86 -5.30
N LYS A 387 17.93 12.24 -6.43
CA LYS A 387 18.21 13.52 -7.10
C LYS A 387 17.72 14.72 -6.29
N LEU A 388 16.76 14.52 -5.42
CA LEU A 388 16.29 15.58 -4.51
C LEU A 388 17.31 15.93 -3.42
N THR A 389 18.29 15.04 -3.17
CA THR A 389 19.34 15.26 -2.15
C THR A 389 20.53 16.07 -2.68
N THR A 390 20.75 16.09 -4.00
CA THR A 390 21.81 16.90 -4.62
C THR A 390 21.41 18.37 -4.58
N SER A 391 22.19 19.20 -3.92
CA SER A 391 21.99 20.67 -3.77
C SER A 391 21.02 21.10 -2.63
N ILE A 392 20.97 20.35 -1.53
CA ILE A 392 20.37 20.83 -0.27
C ILE A 392 21.49 21.31 0.67
#